data_a0008a0fc9759f6223d6e654ede9b3a5
#
_entry.id   a0008a0fc9759f6223d6e654ede9b3a5
#
_cell.length_a   1.000
_cell.length_b   1.000
_cell.length_c   1.000
_cell.angle_alpha   90.00
_cell.angle_beta   90.00
_cell.angle_gamma   90.00
#
_symmetry.space_group_name_H-M   'P 1'
#
loop_
_entity.id
_entity.type
_entity.pdbx_description
1 polymer ?
#
loop_
_entity_poly.entity_id
_entity_poly.type
_entity_poly.pdbx_seq_one_letter_code
_entity_poly.pdbx_strand_id
1 'polypeptide(L)'
;MFFKCANHAPADDHGHAQTVQNGNKFFTVDIHCHIHVHKADDMLASLPDLYGGSVDNTPLTVSINKELQKSLRPKLTDPAIRLADMDKQGIDVQAISTSPFHYNYDKPAEFARDTCNVVNDRIAEVVGTHPDRFVGLGTLPLQDVDMSIAELERCVNDLGFKGVEISTNVNGTDLTRAGLEKLFQRIEEMGVMIFIHPIGTSFK
;
A
#
# COMPACT_ATOMS: atom_id res chain seq x y z
N MET A 1 19.97 -11.34 12.86
CA MET A 1 21.13 -10.65 12.23
C MET A 1 20.63 -9.25 11.88
N PHE A 2 21.07 -8.20 12.59
CA PHE A 2 20.62 -6.83 12.29
C PHE A 2 21.40 -6.33 11.10
N PHE A 3 20.73 -5.94 10.04
CA PHE A 3 21.37 -5.29 8.91
C PHE A 3 21.93 -3.94 9.37
N LYS A 4 23.22 -3.75 9.31
CA LYS A 4 23.82 -2.41 9.39
C LYS A 4 23.53 -1.73 8.06
N CYS A 5 22.69 -0.69 8.06
CA CYS A 5 22.59 0.19 6.91
C CYS A 5 23.98 0.74 6.60
N ALA A 6 24.45 0.56 5.36
CA ALA A 6 25.68 1.17 4.91
C ALA A 6 25.55 2.70 5.01
N ASN A 7 26.62 3.37 5.46
CA ASN A 7 26.70 4.83 5.37
C ASN A 7 26.65 5.19 3.88
N HIS A 8 25.53 5.72 3.42
CA HIS A 8 25.45 6.26 2.07
C HIS A 8 26.16 7.62 2.05
N ALA A 9 26.86 7.87 0.97
CA ALA A 9 27.42 9.18 0.69
C ALA A 9 26.30 10.24 0.74
N PRO A 10 26.60 11.50 1.10
CA PRO A 10 25.61 12.54 1.16
C PRO A 10 24.88 12.60 -0.18
N ALA A 11 23.55 12.48 -0.12
CA ALA A 11 22.71 12.65 -1.30
C ALA A 11 22.96 14.04 -1.85
N ASP A 12 23.14 14.10 -3.15
CA ASP A 12 23.36 15.34 -3.87
C ASP A 12 22.15 16.26 -3.67
N ASP A 13 22.45 17.47 -3.33
CA ASP A 13 21.77 18.78 -3.46
C ASP A 13 20.23 18.88 -3.66
N HIS A 14 19.45 17.90 -3.26
CA HIS A 14 17.98 17.93 -3.34
C HIS A 14 17.31 18.54 -2.11
N GLY A 15 18.05 19.15 -1.19
CA GLY A 15 17.49 19.93 -0.08
C GLY A 15 16.72 19.16 0.97
N HIS A 16 16.93 17.85 1.08
CA HIS A 16 16.24 17.01 2.07
C HIS A 16 16.61 17.41 3.51
N ALA A 17 15.59 17.58 4.34
CA ALA A 17 15.80 17.61 5.78
C ALA A 17 16.32 16.23 6.19
N GLN A 18 17.58 16.18 6.61
CA GLN A 18 18.20 14.90 6.99
C GLN A 18 17.91 14.61 8.45
N THR A 19 17.45 13.41 8.75
CA THR A 19 17.35 12.96 10.13
C THR A 19 18.74 12.81 10.71
N VAL A 20 19.10 13.69 11.66
CA VAL A 20 20.40 13.69 12.33
C VAL A 20 20.18 13.26 13.78
N GLN A 21 20.79 12.13 14.20
CA GLN A 21 20.84 11.72 15.58
C GLN A 21 22.30 11.55 15.99
N ASN A 22 22.70 12.23 17.05
CA ASN A 22 24.08 12.25 17.55
C ASN A 22 25.13 12.64 16.49
N GLY A 23 24.78 13.57 15.58
CA GLY A 23 25.67 14.02 14.51
C GLY A 23 25.79 13.07 13.31
N ASN A 24 25.13 11.93 13.33
CA ASN A 24 25.08 11.00 12.20
C ASN A 24 23.82 11.22 11.37
N LYS A 25 23.98 11.20 10.06
CA LYS A 25 22.88 11.19 9.09
C LYS A 25 22.37 9.76 8.93
N PHE A 26 21.07 9.56 9.03
CA PHE A 26 20.42 8.27 8.80
C PHE A 26 19.66 8.32 7.48
N PHE A 27 19.75 7.24 6.72
CA PHE A 27 18.83 6.99 5.62
C PHE A 27 17.51 6.50 6.19
N THR A 28 16.44 7.27 5.95
CA THR A 28 15.13 7.04 6.54
C THR A 28 14.16 6.49 5.50
N VAL A 29 13.64 5.28 5.76
CA VAL A 29 12.61 4.66 4.95
C VAL A 29 11.31 4.62 5.74
N ASP A 30 10.26 5.23 5.18
CA ASP A 30 8.90 5.12 5.69
C ASP A 30 8.19 3.98 4.94
N ILE A 31 7.84 2.90 5.66
CA ILE A 31 7.26 1.69 5.08
C ILE A 31 5.73 1.62 5.18
N HIS A 32 5.08 2.60 5.80
CA HIS A 32 3.64 2.62 5.98
C HIS A 32 3.02 3.87 5.34
N CYS A 33 2.95 3.87 4.03
CA CYS A 33 2.51 5.02 3.25
C CYS A 33 1.49 4.60 2.19
N HIS A 34 0.27 5.09 2.31
CA HIS A 34 -0.78 4.75 1.36
C HIS A 34 -0.87 5.73 0.20
N ILE A 35 -1.24 5.19 -0.97
CA ILE A 35 -1.75 5.97 -2.11
C ILE A 35 -3.24 5.71 -2.28
N HIS A 36 -3.97 6.76 -2.66
CA HIS A 36 -5.39 6.66 -2.99
C HIS A 36 -5.60 6.80 -4.50
N VAL A 37 -6.38 5.90 -5.09
CA VAL A 37 -6.55 5.81 -6.54
C VAL A 37 -8.02 6.04 -6.91
N HIS A 38 -8.33 7.24 -7.45
CA HIS A 38 -9.71 7.62 -7.79
C HIS A 38 -10.38 6.65 -8.77
N LYS A 39 -9.63 6.11 -9.74
CA LYS A 39 -10.18 5.15 -10.68
C LYS A 39 -10.69 3.87 -9.99
N ALA A 40 -10.06 3.45 -8.89
CA ALA A 40 -10.55 2.33 -8.08
C ALA A 40 -11.85 2.70 -7.34
N ASP A 41 -11.99 3.96 -6.86
CA ASP A 41 -13.26 4.45 -6.30
C ASP A 41 -14.38 4.44 -7.33
N ASP A 42 -14.10 4.90 -8.56
CA ASP A 42 -15.09 4.94 -9.65
C ASP A 42 -15.54 3.52 -10.02
N MET A 43 -14.62 2.56 -10.05
CA MET A 43 -14.94 1.15 -10.26
C MET A 43 -15.85 0.63 -9.14
N LEU A 44 -15.51 0.92 -7.88
CA LEU A 44 -16.31 0.49 -6.72
C LEU A 44 -17.72 1.11 -6.74
N ALA A 45 -17.83 2.39 -7.09
CA ALA A 45 -19.11 3.08 -7.23
C ALA A 45 -20.01 2.52 -8.34
N SER A 46 -19.44 1.78 -9.30
CA SER A 46 -20.20 1.11 -10.37
C SER A 46 -20.85 -0.21 -9.94
N LEU A 47 -20.49 -0.75 -8.77
CA LEU A 47 -21.09 -1.98 -8.27
C LEU A 47 -22.49 -1.68 -7.68
N PRO A 48 -23.42 -2.64 -7.80
CA PRO A 48 -24.69 -2.55 -7.11
C PRO A 48 -24.50 -2.44 -5.58
N ASP A 49 -25.37 -1.70 -4.89
CA ASP A 49 -25.36 -1.49 -3.42
C ASP A 49 -25.36 -2.78 -2.58
N LEU A 50 -25.62 -3.94 -3.20
CA LEU A 50 -25.59 -5.26 -2.58
C LEU A 50 -24.21 -5.62 -1.96
N TYR A 51 -23.15 -4.92 -2.36
CA TYR A 51 -21.79 -5.11 -1.87
C TYR A 51 -21.34 -4.00 -0.91
N GLY A 52 -22.26 -3.29 -0.30
CA GLY A 52 -21.95 -2.25 0.69
C GLY A 52 -21.15 -2.83 1.86
N GLY A 53 -19.91 -2.41 1.99
CA GLY A 53 -19.04 -2.82 3.08
C GLY A 53 -19.59 -2.39 4.44
N SER A 54 -19.38 -3.21 5.45
CA SER A 54 -19.74 -2.95 6.85
C SER A 54 -18.79 -1.91 7.48
N VAL A 55 -18.82 -0.68 7.01
CA VAL A 55 -18.23 0.42 7.76
C VAL A 55 -19.28 0.94 8.72
N ASP A 56 -18.93 1.07 9.99
CA ASP A 56 -19.80 1.64 11.02
C ASP A 56 -20.08 3.11 10.66
N ASN A 57 -21.20 3.33 9.97
CA ASN A 57 -21.59 4.61 9.38
C ASN A 57 -22.46 5.42 10.35
N THR A 58 -22.01 5.63 11.60
CA THR A 58 -22.70 6.63 12.44
C THR A 58 -22.52 8.02 11.80
N PRO A 59 -23.51 8.93 11.95
CA PRO A 59 -23.43 10.28 11.40
C PRO A 59 -22.17 11.03 11.82
N LEU A 60 -21.68 10.79 13.04
CA LEU A 60 -20.43 11.37 13.54
C LEU A 60 -19.22 10.80 12.80
N THR A 61 -19.13 9.49 12.63
CA THR A 61 -18.03 8.82 11.88
C THR A 61 -17.98 9.33 10.44
N VAL A 62 -19.14 9.43 9.78
CA VAL A 62 -19.22 9.97 8.41
C VAL A 62 -18.73 11.41 8.33
N SER A 63 -19.12 12.26 9.30
CA SER A 63 -18.69 13.67 9.35
C SER A 63 -17.18 13.79 9.54
N ILE A 64 -16.62 13.06 10.52
CA ILE A 64 -15.17 13.06 10.80
C ILE A 64 -14.39 12.54 9.59
N ASN A 65 -14.81 11.43 9.01
CA ASN A 65 -14.15 10.86 7.83
C ASN A 65 -14.19 11.83 6.64
N LYS A 66 -15.30 12.54 6.43
CA LYS A 66 -15.41 13.53 5.35
C LYS A 66 -14.39 14.68 5.50
N GLU A 67 -14.22 15.24 6.70
CA GLU A 67 -13.24 16.29 6.95
C GLU A 67 -11.80 15.75 6.86
N LEU A 68 -11.54 14.56 7.40
CA LEU A 68 -10.24 13.90 7.31
C LEU A 68 -9.86 13.63 5.84
N GLN A 69 -10.78 13.13 5.05
CA GLN A 69 -10.61 12.89 3.61
C GLN A 69 -10.22 14.17 2.85
N LYS A 70 -10.86 15.29 3.13
CA LYS A 70 -10.53 16.58 2.47
C LYS A 70 -9.08 17.00 2.73
N SER A 71 -8.58 16.81 3.94
CA SER A 71 -7.21 17.20 4.32
C SER A 71 -6.16 16.20 3.86
N LEU A 72 -6.47 14.91 3.88
CA LEU A 72 -5.52 13.84 3.53
C LEU A 72 -5.51 13.51 2.04
N ARG A 73 -6.64 13.62 1.35
CA ARG A 73 -6.76 13.20 -0.05
C ARG A 73 -5.68 13.79 -0.97
N PRO A 74 -5.35 15.11 -0.94
CA PRO A 74 -4.26 15.64 -1.74
C PRO A 74 -2.91 14.96 -1.47
N LYS A 75 -2.62 14.66 -0.21
CA LYS A 75 -1.37 13.98 0.21
C LYS A 75 -1.31 12.52 -0.23
N LEU A 76 -2.47 11.89 -0.38
CA LEU A 76 -2.58 10.49 -0.81
C LEU A 76 -2.62 10.33 -2.33
N THR A 77 -2.89 11.41 -3.09
CA THR A 77 -3.09 11.35 -4.54
C THR A 77 -2.03 12.07 -5.36
N ASP A 78 -1.40 13.11 -4.79
CA ASP A 78 -0.44 13.97 -5.48
C ASP A 78 1.01 13.67 -5.03
N PRO A 79 1.85 13.10 -5.92
CA PRO A 79 3.24 12.80 -5.59
C PRO A 79 4.07 14.05 -5.25
N ALA A 80 3.77 15.22 -5.83
CA ALA A 80 4.53 16.44 -5.55
C ALA A 80 4.30 16.94 -4.12
N ILE A 81 3.05 16.88 -3.63
CA ILE A 81 2.73 17.21 -2.24
C ILE A 81 3.41 16.23 -1.29
N ARG A 82 3.42 14.95 -1.63
CA ARG A 82 4.06 13.88 -0.87
C ARG A 82 5.57 14.11 -0.75
N LEU A 83 6.24 14.38 -1.86
CA LEU A 83 7.69 14.67 -1.88
C LEU A 83 8.03 15.87 -0.99
N ALA A 84 7.25 16.96 -1.09
CA ALA A 84 7.47 18.12 -0.25
C ALA A 84 7.28 17.84 1.25
N ASP A 85 6.35 16.94 1.62
CA ASP A 85 6.17 16.49 3.01
C ASP A 85 7.31 15.55 3.45
N MET A 86 7.78 14.64 2.59
CA MET A 86 8.94 13.80 2.85
C MET A 86 10.19 14.63 3.13
N ASP A 87 10.45 15.65 2.30
CA ASP A 87 11.60 16.54 2.47
C ASP A 87 11.57 17.26 3.82
N LYS A 88 10.40 17.77 4.23
CA LYS A 88 10.22 18.42 5.53
C LYS A 88 10.43 17.47 6.71
N GLN A 89 10.12 16.19 6.54
CA GLN A 89 10.21 15.15 7.58
C GLN A 89 11.56 14.43 7.58
N GLY A 90 12.42 14.68 6.61
CA GLY A 90 13.69 13.98 6.45
C GLY A 90 13.54 12.52 6.06
N ILE A 91 12.50 12.20 5.29
CA ILE A 91 12.24 10.86 4.75
C ILE A 91 12.90 10.75 3.38
N ASP A 92 13.84 9.83 3.24
CA ASP A 92 14.56 9.61 1.98
C ASP A 92 13.71 8.80 0.99
N VAL A 93 13.09 7.71 1.45
CA VAL A 93 12.28 6.81 0.62
C VAL A 93 10.97 6.47 1.31
N GLN A 94 9.88 6.43 0.55
CA GLN A 94 8.62 5.84 0.97
C GLN A 94 8.31 4.55 0.20
N ALA A 95 7.93 3.50 0.93
CA ALA A 95 7.33 2.30 0.35
C ALA A 95 5.81 2.54 0.23
N ILE A 96 5.37 2.93 -0.96
CA ILE A 96 3.95 3.26 -1.20
C ILE A 96 3.13 2.02 -1.49
N SER A 97 1.98 1.93 -0.83
CA SER A 97 1.04 0.83 -0.93
C SER A 97 -0.40 1.31 -1.16
N THR A 98 -1.32 0.38 -1.33
CA THR A 98 -2.73 0.71 -1.51
C THR A 98 -3.34 1.35 -0.27
N SER A 99 -4.36 2.18 -0.47
CA SER A 99 -5.27 2.53 0.63
C SER A 99 -6.07 1.27 1.04
N PRO A 100 -6.22 0.98 2.35
CA PRO A 100 -7.02 -0.15 2.83
C PRO A 100 -8.46 -0.19 2.31
N PHE A 101 -9.00 0.94 1.87
CA PHE A 101 -10.32 1.02 1.23
C PHE A 101 -10.39 0.31 -0.13
N HIS A 102 -9.26 -0.05 -0.73
CA HIS A 102 -9.18 -0.71 -2.03
C HIS A 102 -8.86 -2.21 -1.95
N TYR A 103 -8.84 -2.84 -0.78
CA TYR A 103 -8.59 -4.29 -0.71
C TYR A 103 -9.70 -5.12 -1.35
N ASN A 104 -10.96 -4.70 -1.24
CA ASN A 104 -12.12 -5.31 -1.92
C ASN A 104 -12.24 -6.84 -1.79
N TYR A 105 -11.78 -7.42 -0.65
CA TYR A 105 -11.83 -8.88 -0.46
C TYR A 105 -13.26 -9.42 -0.33
N ASP A 106 -14.24 -8.57 0.00
CA ASP A 106 -15.66 -8.87 0.07
C ASP A 106 -16.36 -8.79 -1.31
N LYS A 107 -15.65 -8.45 -2.37
CA LYS A 107 -16.18 -8.34 -3.73
C LYS A 107 -15.87 -9.59 -4.55
N PRO A 108 -16.53 -9.79 -5.73
CA PRO A 108 -16.14 -10.85 -6.66
C PRO A 108 -14.64 -10.82 -6.97
N ALA A 109 -14.01 -12.00 -7.09
CA ALA A 109 -12.57 -12.12 -7.26
C ALA A 109 -12.05 -11.39 -8.51
N GLU A 110 -12.79 -11.47 -9.61
CA GLU A 110 -12.48 -10.78 -10.88
C GLU A 110 -12.50 -9.26 -10.70
N PHE A 111 -13.50 -8.73 -9.98
CA PHE A 111 -13.57 -7.31 -9.68
C PHE A 111 -12.41 -6.86 -8.80
N ALA A 112 -12.07 -7.64 -7.77
CA ALA A 112 -10.95 -7.34 -6.90
C ALA A 112 -9.62 -7.40 -7.67
N ARG A 113 -9.42 -8.39 -8.55
CA ARG A 113 -8.27 -8.43 -9.46
C ARG A 113 -8.17 -7.18 -10.33
N ASP A 114 -9.27 -6.77 -10.95
CA ASP A 114 -9.27 -5.61 -11.85
C ASP A 114 -8.99 -4.31 -11.10
N THR A 115 -9.50 -4.18 -9.87
CA THR A 115 -9.14 -3.04 -9.00
C THR A 115 -7.69 -3.09 -8.51
N CYS A 116 -7.16 -4.29 -8.17
CA CYS A 116 -5.74 -4.46 -7.85
C CYS A 116 -4.85 -4.03 -9.01
N ASN A 117 -5.16 -4.44 -10.23
CA ASN A 117 -4.41 -4.04 -11.42
C ASN A 117 -4.37 -2.52 -11.57
N VAL A 118 -5.52 -1.85 -11.45
CA VAL A 118 -5.61 -0.38 -11.56
C VAL A 118 -4.81 0.33 -10.47
N VAL A 119 -4.84 -0.18 -9.26
CA VAL A 119 -4.10 0.39 -8.12
C VAL A 119 -2.60 0.17 -8.30
N ASN A 120 -2.19 -1.04 -8.64
CA ASN A 120 -0.78 -1.39 -8.83
C ASN A 120 -0.16 -0.65 -10.01
N ASP A 121 -0.89 -0.48 -11.12
CA ASP A 121 -0.44 0.34 -12.25
C ASP A 121 -0.21 1.79 -11.82
N ARG A 122 -1.11 2.37 -11.01
CA ARG A 122 -0.92 3.73 -10.49
C ARG A 122 0.27 3.84 -9.56
N ILE A 123 0.51 2.87 -8.70
CA ILE A 123 1.72 2.81 -7.87
C ILE A 123 2.97 2.77 -8.75
N ALA A 124 2.98 1.92 -9.79
CA ALA A 124 4.09 1.81 -10.72
C ALA A 124 4.38 3.13 -11.47
N GLU A 125 3.33 3.85 -11.91
CA GLU A 125 3.47 5.19 -12.50
C GLU A 125 4.18 6.15 -11.55
N VAL A 126 3.77 6.21 -10.27
CA VAL A 126 4.36 7.11 -9.28
C VAL A 126 5.81 6.73 -8.99
N VAL A 127 6.09 5.44 -8.80
CA VAL A 127 7.47 4.94 -8.63
C VAL A 127 8.34 5.28 -9.85
N GLY A 128 7.81 5.10 -11.06
CA GLY A 128 8.53 5.39 -12.29
C GLY A 128 8.90 6.87 -12.47
N THR A 129 8.14 7.79 -11.88
CA THR A 129 8.47 9.24 -11.93
C THR A 129 9.58 9.65 -10.96
N HIS A 130 9.73 8.93 -9.83
CA HIS A 130 10.71 9.23 -8.78
C HIS A 130 11.24 7.92 -8.16
N PRO A 131 12.02 7.12 -8.94
CA PRO A 131 12.46 5.78 -8.53
C PRO A 131 13.48 5.79 -7.38
N ASP A 132 14.09 6.92 -7.12
CA ASP A 132 15.00 7.18 -5.99
C ASP A 132 14.26 7.54 -4.69
N ARG A 133 12.95 7.90 -4.79
CA ARG A 133 12.14 8.35 -3.66
C ARG A 133 11.00 7.39 -3.30
N PHE A 134 10.58 6.54 -4.23
CA PHE A 134 9.47 5.63 -4.01
C PHE A 134 9.81 4.18 -4.34
N VAL A 135 9.28 3.27 -3.53
CA VAL A 135 9.23 1.82 -3.79
C VAL A 135 7.78 1.38 -3.76
N GLY A 136 7.39 0.48 -4.65
CA GLY A 136 6.03 -0.04 -4.69
C GLY A 136 5.85 -1.30 -3.84
N LEU A 137 4.71 -1.35 -3.13
CA LEU A 137 4.15 -2.56 -2.55
C LEU A 137 2.80 -2.83 -3.21
N GLY A 138 2.66 -4.02 -3.82
CA GLY A 138 1.45 -4.38 -4.55
C GLY A 138 0.29 -4.76 -3.63
N THR A 139 -0.93 -4.66 -4.15
CA THR A 139 -2.13 -5.22 -3.52
C THR A 139 -2.62 -6.41 -4.31
N LEU A 140 -3.22 -7.40 -3.64
CA LEU A 140 -3.58 -8.71 -4.22
C LEU A 140 -5.05 -9.04 -3.94
N PRO A 141 -5.75 -9.75 -4.84
CA PRO A 141 -7.14 -10.21 -4.64
C PRO A 141 -7.18 -11.48 -3.79
N LEU A 142 -6.96 -11.39 -2.46
CA LEU A 142 -6.72 -12.52 -1.56
C LEU A 142 -7.87 -13.54 -1.46
N GLN A 143 -9.06 -13.23 -1.95
CA GLN A 143 -10.18 -14.17 -2.03
C GLN A 143 -10.00 -15.23 -3.12
N ASP A 144 -8.98 -15.08 -4.02
CA ASP A 144 -8.58 -16.07 -5.01
C ASP A 144 -7.06 -16.19 -5.05
N VAL A 145 -6.55 -17.38 -4.71
CA VAL A 145 -5.10 -17.63 -4.56
C VAL A 145 -4.38 -17.62 -5.90
N ASP A 146 -4.99 -18.17 -6.94
CA ASP A 146 -4.34 -18.25 -8.25
C ASP A 146 -4.26 -16.85 -8.90
N MET A 147 -5.31 -16.04 -8.78
CA MET A 147 -5.29 -14.64 -9.18
C MET A 147 -4.29 -13.82 -8.36
N SER A 148 -4.18 -14.11 -7.07
CA SER A 148 -3.20 -13.43 -6.18
C SER A 148 -1.77 -13.74 -6.59
N ILE A 149 -1.46 -14.98 -6.94
CA ILE A 149 -0.12 -15.39 -7.39
C ILE A 149 0.21 -14.71 -8.73
N ALA A 150 -0.72 -14.71 -9.67
CA ALA A 150 -0.52 -14.05 -10.97
C ALA A 150 -0.25 -12.55 -10.82
N GLU A 151 -1.00 -11.87 -9.94
CA GLU A 151 -0.79 -10.44 -9.70
C GLU A 151 0.49 -10.16 -8.89
N LEU A 152 0.86 -11.02 -7.94
CA LEU A 152 2.15 -10.97 -7.25
C LEU A 152 3.31 -11.02 -8.25
N GLU A 153 3.27 -11.99 -9.17
CA GLU A 153 4.31 -12.16 -10.19
C GLU A 153 4.39 -10.93 -11.11
N ARG A 154 3.25 -10.39 -11.51
CA ARG A 154 3.20 -9.15 -12.29
C ARG A 154 3.80 -7.97 -11.51
N CYS A 155 3.43 -7.78 -10.26
CA CYS A 155 3.95 -6.71 -9.41
C CYS A 155 5.48 -6.75 -9.30
N VAL A 156 6.04 -7.93 -9.10
CA VAL A 156 7.49 -8.09 -8.87
C VAL A 156 8.27 -8.07 -10.19
N ASN A 157 7.83 -8.84 -11.18
CA ASN A 157 8.60 -9.05 -12.42
C ASN A 157 8.42 -7.91 -13.42
N ASP A 158 7.19 -7.39 -13.56
CA ASP A 158 6.86 -6.39 -14.59
C ASP A 158 6.86 -4.97 -14.03
N LEU A 159 6.34 -4.77 -12.81
CA LEU A 159 6.26 -3.45 -12.18
C LEU A 159 7.45 -3.12 -11.27
N GLY A 160 8.32 -4.10 -10.97
CA GLY A 160 9.54 -3.92 -10.18
C GLY A 160 9.31 -3.67 -8.69
N PHE A 161 8.15 -4.06 -8.15
CA PHE A 161 7.81 -3.88 -6.74
C PHE A 161 8.69 -4.74 -5.83
N LYS A 162 8.82 -4.31 -4.57
CA LYS A 162 9.69 -4.97 -3.58
C LYS A 162 8.93 -5.87 -2.63
N GLY A 163 7.62 -5.94 -2.77
CA GLY A 163 6.73 -6.76 -1.95
C GLY A 163 5.28 -6.42 -2.18
N VAL A 164 4.46 -6.87 -1.24
CA VAL A 164 3.01 -6.65 -1.26
C VAL A 164 2.52 -6.18 0.11
N GLU A 165 1.43 -5.42 0.11
CA GLU A 165 0.64 -5.13 1.30
C GLU A 165 -0.63 -5.96 1.29
N ILE A 166 -0.91 -6.63 2.41
CA ILE A 166 -2.13 -7.42 2.63
C ILE A 166 -2.77 -7.08 3.96
N SER A 167 -4.07 -7.33 4.11
CA SER A 167 -4.76 -7.20 5.40
C SER A 167 -4.39 -8.31 6.39
N THR A 168 -4.66 -8.09 7.68
CA THR A 168 -4.56 -9.12 8.74
C THR A 168 -5.57 -10.27 8.60
N ASN A 169 -6.60 -10.09 7.79
CA ASN A 169 -7.64 -11.10 7.56
C ASN A 169 -8.24 -10.96 6.16
N VAL A 170 -8.87 -12.03 5.68
CA VAL A 170 -9.67 -12.04 4.44
C VAL A 170 -11.12 -12.29 4.83
N ASN A 171 -11.97 -11.26 4.72
CA ASN A 171 -13.39 -11.34 5.08
C ASN A 171 -13.64 -11.90 6.50
N GLY A 172 -12.83 -11.47 7.47
CA GLY A 172 -12.91 -11.92 8.86
C GLY A 172 -12.28 -13.29 9.12
N THR A 173 -11.69 -13.92 8.11
CA THR A 173 -10.93 -15.17 8.26
C THR A 173 -9.45 -14.85 8.43
N ASP A 174 -8.84 -15.36 9.49
CA ASP A 174 -7.41 -15.20 9.75
C ASP A 174 -6.56 -15.70 8.57
N LEU A 175 -5.43 -15.06 8.30
CA LEU A 175 -4.53 -15.43 7.21
C LEU A 175 -4.09 -16.90 7.24
N THR A 176 -3.93 -17.46 8.45
CA THR A 176 -3.57 -18.88 8.63
C THR A 176 -4.68 -19.87 8.27
N ARG A 177 -5.91 -19.40 8.04
CA ARG A 177 -7.09 -20.19 7.71
C ARG A 177 -7.70 -19.82 6.36
N ALA A 178 -7.18 -18.78 5.73
CA ALA A 178 -7.71 -18.25 4.48
C ALA A 178 -7.28 -19.03 3.23
N GLY A 179 -6.55 -20.16 3.39
CA GLY A 179 -6.10 -21.00 2.28
C GLY A 179 -5.00 -20.36 1.44
N LEU A 180 -4.16 -19.51 2.03
CA LEU A 180 -3.14 -18.70 1.35
C LEU A 180 -1.76 -19.40 1.29
N GLU A 181 -1.64 -20.68 1.65
CA GLU A 181 -0.35 -21.38 1.77
C GLU A 181 0.47 -21.33 0.47
N LYS A 182 -0.17 -21.53 -0.67
CA LYS A 182 0.50 -21.44 -1.98
C LYS A 182 1.00 -20.05 -2.29
N LEU A 183 0.24 -19.02 -1.92
CA LEU A 183 0.64 -17.63 -2.09
C LEU A 183 1.86 -17.30 -1.22
N PHE A 184 1.84 -17.68 0.05
CA PHE A 184 2.97 -17.46 0.96
C PHE A 184 4.23 -18.21 0.51
N GLN A 185 4.08 -19.46 0.05
CA GLN A 185 5.18 -20.19 -0.55
C GLN A 185 5.76 -19.45 -1.75
N ARG A 186 4.91 -18.93 -2.63
CA ARG A 186 5.37 -18.17 -3.80
C ARG A 186 6.09 -16.88 -3.44
N ILE A 187 5.61 -16.15 -2.43
CA ILE A 187 6.27 -14.95 -1.89
C ILE A 187 7.66 -15.29 -1.33
N GLU A 188 7.78 -16.41 -0.58
CA GLU A 188 9.04 -16.90 -0.06
C GLU A 188 10.02 -17.25 -1.19
N GLU A 189 9.58 -17.99 -2.20
CA GLU A 189 10.38 -18.34 -3.39
C GLU A 189 10.90 -17.11 -4.13
N MET A 190 10.09 -16.06 -4.23
CA MET A 190 10.47 -14.80 -4.88
C MET A 190 11.34 -13.90 -3.97
N GLY A 191 11.42 -14.20 -2.67
CA GLY A 191 12.22 -13.44 -1.71
C GLY A 191 11.75 -12.01 -1.51
N VAL A 192 10.45 -11.74 -1.60
CA VAL A 192 9.87 -10.40 -1.49
C VAL A 192 9.17 -10.17 -0.14
N MET A 193 8.97 -8.91 0.22
CA MET A 193 8.41 -8.52 1.50
C MET A 193 6.89 -8.65 1.53
N ILE A 194 6.34 -9.02 2.69
CA ILE A 194 4.93 -8.86 3.02
C ILE A 194 4.80 -7.76 4.08
N PHE A 195 4.01 -6.74 3.81
CA PHE A 195 3.55 -5.77 4.79
C PHE A 195 2.11 -6.13 5.20
N ILE A 196 1.89 -6.46 6.47
CA ILE A 196 0.57 -6.84 6.98
C ILE A 196 -0.08 -5.63 7.65
N HIS A 197 -1.13 -5.11 7.04
CA HIS A 197 -1.87 -3.96 7.52
C HIS A 197 -3.08 -4.36 8.37
N PRO A 198 -3.23 -3.85 9.60
CA PRO A 198 -4.38 -4.15 10.44
C PRO A 198 -5.65 -3.53 9.88
N ILE A 199 -6.67 -4.34 9.67
CA ILE A 199 -8.03 -3.89 9.35
C ILE A 199 -9.03 -4.60 10.24
N GLY A 200 -9.93 -3.81 10.83
CA GLY A 200 -11.22 -4.25 11.36
C GLY A 200 -11.15 -5.48 12.27
N THR A 201 -10.21 -5.53 13.20
CA THR A 201 -10.19 -6.57 14.22
C THR A 201 -11.33 -6.32 15.21
N SER A 202 -12.51 -6.86 14.92
CA SER A 202 -13.50 -7.05 15.97
C SER A 202 -13.04 -8.19 16.85
N PHE A 203 -12.35 -7.87 17.94
CA PHE A 203 -12.22 -8.82 19.04
C PHE A 203 -13.64 -9.09 19.57
N LYS A 204 -14.19 -10.25 19.24
CA LYS A 204 -15.39 -10.79 19.88
C LYS A 204 -14.97 -11.65 21.05
#